data_213bb04c40b958567d8aec4cfa173e92
#
_entry.id   213bb04c40b958567d8aec4cfa173e92
#
_cell.length_a   1.000
_cell.length_b   1.000
_cell.length_c   1.000
_cell.angle_alpha   90.00
_cell.angle_beta   90.00
_cell.angle_gamma   90.00
#
_symmetry.space_group_name_H-M   'P 1'
#
loop_
_entity.id
_entity.type
_entity.pdbx_description
1 polymer ?
#
loop_
_entity_poly.entity_id
_entity_poly.type
_entity_poly.pdbx_seq_one_letter_code
_entity_poly.pdbx_strand_id
1 'polypeptide(L)'
;MKAPISWLRELVNLPEGIGTKEMADAFTALGLTVEHIEATGAEVTGPLVIGRVLSLTEEPQKNGKTIRYCRVDVGAHNAPANDQYPASRGIVCGASNFAAGDLVVVALPGAVLPGDFRISARKTYGHISDGMICAEDEIGLGEDHNGIIVVPESSGLHPGDDALAALWTQDEVLDIEVTPDLSHGLSLRGLGRELAVVTGVPFSDPYDQPLPAPVSDRYPVELDSDRCRLFVALTIEGFNPAAPTPRFMADRLRACGVRSISLPVDVTNYVMLESGQPLHAYDAAKLQGTIRVRLATEGEEITTLDGLRRTLTAEDLLITDDSGPIGIAGVMGGETTEVSPETTTIVLEAANFAPASVSHTFRRHGLPSEASKRFERAVDPGLCYAAARRAADLLVEHGGGQVRGDITVAGQAPA
;
A
#
# COMPACT_ATOMS: atom_id res chain seq x y z
N MET A 1 1.65 14.97 -5.47
CA MET A 1 2.23 13.97 -4.50
C MET A 1 1.51 14.13 -3.18
N LYS A 2 0.82 13.08 -2.77
CA LYS A 2 0.18 13.10 -1.46
C LYS A 2 1.20 12.76 -0.37
N ALA A 3 1.28 13.59 0.68
CA ALA A 3 2.27 13.48 1.75
C ALA A 3 1.58 13.53 3.12
N PRO A 4 1.42 12.38 3.81
CA PRO A 4 0.89 12.32 5.17
C PRO A 4 1.80 13.05 6.16
N ILE A 5 1.23 13.92 6.99
CA ILE A 5 1.99 14.74 7.95
C ILE A 5 2.68 13.86 8.99
N SER A 6 2.01 12.81 9.49
CA SER A 6 2.62 11.89 10.44
C SER A 6 3.89 11.24 9.87
N TRP A 7 3.90 10.88 8.58
CA TRP A 7 5.06 10.28 7.94
C TRP A 7 6.19 11.29 7.72
N LEU A 8 5.87 12.54 7.34
CA LEU A 8 6.86 13.61 7.25
C LEU A 8 7.54 13.90 8.60
N ARG A 9 6.77 13.86 9.70
CA ARG A 9 7.29 14.09 11.06
C ARG A 9 8.26 13.00 11.54
N GLU A 10 8.20 11.80 11.01
CA GLU A 10 9.19 10.75 11.29
C GLU A 10 10.55 11.05 10.64
N LEU A 11 10.54 11.73 9.49
CA LEU A 11 11.74 12.10 8.76
C LEU A 11 12.35 13.42 9.25
N VAL A 12 11.51 14.29 9.81
CA VAL A 12 11.91 15.64 10.23
C VAL A 12 11.39 15.90 11.64
N ASN A 13 12.29 16.11 12.58
CA ASN A 13 11.93 16.37 13.97
C ASN A 13 11.42 17.81 14.15
N LEU A 14 10.23 18.08 13.63
CA LEU A 14 9.62 19.40 13.68
C LEU A 14 9.18 19.74 15.10
N PRO A 15 9.33 21.04 15.54
CA PRO A 15 8.74 21.51 16.77
C PRO A 15 7.22 21.29 16.81
N GLU A 16 6.68 20.99 17.98
CA GLU A 16 5.23 20.76 18.17
C GLU A 16 4.36 21.95 17.73
N GLY A 17 4.90 23.17 17.74
CA GLY A 17 4.18 24.38 17.34
C GLY A 17 4.03 24.58 15.83
N ILE A 18 4.70 23.77 14.99
CA ILE A 18 4.55 23.86 13.54
C ILE A 18 3.37 22.99 13.11
N GLY A 19 2.28 23.64 12.72
CA GLY A 19 1.07 22.99 12.21
C GLY A 19 1.15 22.65 10.72
N THR A 20 0.13 21.95 10.23
CA THR A 20 0.03 21.53 8.82
C THR A 20 0.02 22.69 7.86
N LYS A 21 -0.63 23.80 8.25
CA LYS A 21 -0.70 25.00 7.42
C LYS A 21 0.69 25.65 7.24
N GLU A 22 1.46 25.76 8.33
CA GLU A 22 2.82 26.30 8.26
C GLU A 22 3.74 25.44 7.40
N MET A 23 3.57 24.11 7.43
CA MET A 23 4.28 23.20 6.54
C MET A 23 3.86 23.41 5.07
N ALA A 24 2.57 23.56 4.79
CA ALA A 24 2.04 23.83 3.46
C ALA A 24 2.57 25.16 2.90
N ASP A 25 2.59 26.21 3.72
CA ASP A 25 3.14 27.52 3.35
C ASP A 25 4.65 27.43 3.05
N ALA A 26 5.39 26.64 3.85
CA ALA A 26 6.83 26.40 3.67
C ALA A 26 7.11 25.67 2.33
N PHE A 27 6.39 24.60 2.00
CA PHE A 27 6.53 23.90 0.72
C PHE A 27 6.20 24.82 -0.46
N THR A 28 5.12 25.57 -0.36
CA THR A 28 4.72 26.51 -1.43
C THR A 28 5.78 27.59 -1.67
N ALA A 29 6.43 28.08 -0.61
CA ALA A 29 7.51 29.05 -0.74
C ALA A 29 8.76 28.47 -1.43
N LEU A 30 8.95 27.15 -1.41
CA LEU A 30 10.02 26.43 -2.12
C LEU A 30 9.66 26.05 -3.56
N GLY A 31 8.46 26.36 -4.04
CA GLY A 31 7.98 25.99 -5.37
C GLY A 31 7.29 24.63 -5.44
N LEU A 32 7.07 23.99 -4.27
CA LEU A 32 6.28 22.76 -4.12
C LEU A 32 4.87 23.18 -3.70
N THR A 33 4.04 23.56 -4.66
CA THR A 33 2.70 24.13 -4.40
C THR A 33 1.80 23.10 -3.71
N VAL A 34 1.30 23.43 -2.53
CA VAL A 34 0.27 22.62 -1.85
C VAL A 34 -1.10 23.04 -2.37
N GLU A 35 -1.75 22.18 -3.13
CA GLU A 35 -3.07 22.45 -3.72
C GLU A 35 -4.19 22.25 -2.71
N HIS A 36 -4.09 21.17 -1.90
CA HIS A 36 -5.10 20.81 -0.92
C HIS A 36 -4.47 20.27 0.36
N ILE A 37 -5.17 20.43 1.48
CA ILE A 37 -4.93 19.73 2.74
C ILE A 37 -6.16 18.86 2.99
N GLU A 38 -5.97 17.55 2.94
CA GLU A 38 -7.03 16.57 3.15
C GLU A 38 -6.88 15.99 4.56
N ALA A 39 -7.93 16.00 5.37
CA ALA A 39 -7.93 15.23 6.61
C ALA A 39 -8.22 13.76 6.27
N THR A 40 -7.33 12.86 6.68
CA THR A 40 -7.62 11.42 6.66
C THR A 40 -8.33 11.07 7.95
N GLY A 41 -9.38 10.35 7.85
CA GLY A 41 -10.20 9.97 8.99
C GLY A 41 -11.63 9.88 8.55
N ALA A 42 -12.40 9.11 9.29
CA ALA A 42 -13.76 8.87 8.90
C ALA A 42 -14.56 10.18 8.92
N GLU A 43 -15.28 10.39 7.86
CA GLU A 43 -16.51 11.22 7.91
C GLU A 43 -17.58 10.57 8.80
N VAL A 44 -17.16 9.79 9.81
CA VAL A 44 -18.03 9.13 10.78
C VAL A 44 -18.07 9.95 12.05
N THR A 45 -19.26 10.25 12.49
CA THR A 45 -19.48 10.90 13.79
C THR A 45 -20.42 10.04 14.65
N GLY A 46 -20.34 10.20 15.98
CA GLY A 46 -21.13 9.41 16.91
C GLY A 46 -20.52 8.03 17.24
N PRO A 47 -21.30 7.13 17.87
CA PRO A 47 -20.75 5.92 18.45
C PRO A 47 -20.45 4.83 17.40
N LEU A 48 -19.16 4.64 17.10
CA LEU A 48 -18.63 3.51 16.36
C LEU A 48 -17.74 2.70 17.32
N VAL A 49 -18.11 1.45 17.59
CA VAL A 49 -17.47 0.65 18.64
C VAL A 49 -17.04 -0.73 18.13
N ILE A 50 -16.12 -1.34 18.85
CA ILE A 50 -15.79 -2.76 18.67
C ILE A 50 -16.90 -3.59 19.31
N GLY A 51 -17.39 -4.60 18.60
CA GLY A 51 -18.36 -5.54 19.10
C GLY A 51 -17.88 -6.98 18.97
N ARG A 52 -18.30 -7.88 19.88
CA ARG A 52 -18.06 -9.32 19.75
C ARG A 52 -19.35 -10.01 19.38
N VAL A 53 -19.33 -10.79 18.31
CA VAL A 53 -20.48 -11.60 17.89
C VAL A 53 -20.66 -12.75 18.87
N LEU A 54 -21.69 -12.71 19.70
CA LEU A 54 -21.99 -13.76 20.68
C LEU A 54 -22.67 -14.95 20.02
N SER A 55 -23.59 -14.69 19.11
CA SER A 55 -24.29 -15.71 18.33
C SER A 55 -24.81 -15.12 17.03
N LEU A 56 -25.04 -15.97 16.05
CA LEU A 56 -25.69 -15.61 14.79
C LEU A 56 -26.63 -16.74 14.35
N THR A 57 -27.72 -16.37 13.68
CA THR A 57 -28.69 -17.29 13.07
C THR A 57 -28.85 -16.90 11.60
N GLU A 58 -28.63 -17.85 10.70
CA GLU A 58 -28.82 -17.64 9.27
C GLU A 58 -30.30 -17.86 8.90
N GLU A 59 -30.86 -16.91 8.19
CA GLU A 59 -32.25 -16.91 7.78
C GLU A 59 -32.38 -16.69 6.26
N PRO A 60 -32.68 -17.73 5.47
CA PRO A 60 -32.98 -17.59 4.05
C PRO A 60 -34.21 -16.73 3.83
N GLN A 61 -34.14 -15.77 2.92
CA GLN A 61 -35.22 -14.86 2.60
C GLN A 61 -35.90 -15.23 1.27
N LYS A 62 -37.14 -14.83 1.10
CA LYS A 62 -37.94 -15.11 -0.11
C LYS A 62 -37.34 -14.55 -1.40
N ASN A 63 -36.45 -13.56 -1.30
CA ASN A 63 -35.75 -12.95 -2.42
C ASN A 63 -34.42 -13.65 -2.78
N GLY A 64 -34.14 -14.83 -2.21
CA GLY A 64 -32.92 -15.61 -2.44
C GLY A 64 -31.68 -15.15 -1.66
N LYS A 65 -31.79 -14.08 -0.87
CA LYS A 65 -30.72 -13.65 0.02
C LYS A 65 -30.79 -14.40 1.34
N THR A 66 -29.64 -14.65 1.96
CA THR A 66 -29.54 -15.12 3.34
C THR A 66 -29.10 -13.95 4.21
N ILE A 67 -29.83 -13.68 5.28
CA ILE A 67 -29.42 -12.71 6.29
C ILE A 67 -28.91 -13.43 7.53
N ARG A 68 -28.13 -12.75 8.35
CA ARG A 68 -27.69 -13.20 9.67
C ARG A 68 -28.27 -12.29 10.73
N TYR A 69 -29.08 -12.85 11.63
CA TYR A 69 -29.47 -12.15 12.84
C TYR A 69 -28.46 -12.43 13.93
N CYS A 70 -27.74 -11.41 14.34
CA CYS A 70 -26.60 -11.49 15.25
C CYS A 70 -26.96 -10.92 16.63
N ARG A 71 -26.44 -11.56 17.69
CA ARG A 71 -26.35 -10.94 19.01
C ARG A 71 -24.91 -10.49 19.21
N VAL A 72 -24.71 -9.19 19.44
CA VAL A 72 -23.38 -8.59 19.50
C VAL A 72 -23.21 -7.91 20.84
N ASP A 73 -22.16 -8.30 21.56
CA ASP A 73 -21.68 -7.61 22.76
C ASP A 73 -20.93 -6.35 22.33
N VAL A 74 -21.40 -5.20 22.77
CA VAL A 74 -20.81 -3.87 22.51
C VAL A 74 -20.42 -3.17 23.83
N GLY A 75 -20.08 -3.96 24.84
CA GLY A 75 -19.61 -3.47 26.14
C GLY A 75 -20.64 -2.60 26.87
N ALA A 76 -20.22 -1.43 27.29
CA ALA A 76 -21.08 -0.48 28.00
C ALA A 76 -22.32 -0.01 27.22
N HIS A 77 -22.35 -0.26 25.90
CA HIS A 77 -23.44 0.13 25.00
C HIS A 77 -24.49 -0.98 24.78
N ASN A 78 -24.38 -2.10 25.50
CA ASN A 78 -25.33 -3.19 25.41
C ASN A 78 -26.73 -2.78 25.82
N ALA A 79 -27.74 -3.35 25.14
CA ALA A 79 -29.09 -3.39 25.69
C ALA A 79 -29.13 -4.38 26.87
N PRO A 80 -30.01 -4.15 27.88
CA PRO A 80 -30.12 -5.05 29.02
C PRO A 80 -30.43 -6.49 28.61
N ALA A 81 -29.95 -7.47 29.40
CA ALA A 81 -30.30 -8.87 29.24
C ALA A 81 -31.81 -9.08 29.37
N ASN A 82 -32.32 -10.07 28.68
CA ASN A 82 -33.73 -10.54 28.80
C ASN A 82 -33.76 -12.08 28.88
N ASP A 83 -34.98 -12.67 28.95
CA ASP A 83 -35.15 -14.12 29.10
C ASP A 83 -34.54 -14.95 27.93
N GLN A 84 -34.30 -14.32 26.78
CA GLN A 84 -33.79 -15.02 25.58
C GLN A 84 -32.29 -14.77 25.31
N TYR A 85 -31.78 -13.58 25.69
CA TYR A 85 -30.46 -13.14 25.29
C TYR A 85 -29.71 -12.45 26.44
N PRO A 86 -28.37 -12.65 26.54
CA PRO A 86 -27.55 -11.86 27.44
C PRO A 86 -27.56 -10.37 27.04
N ALA A 87 -27.00 -9.53 27.90
CA ALA A 87 -26.80 -8.12 27.55
C ALA A 87 -26.04 -8.01 26.22
N SER A 88 -26.69 -7.49 25.20
CA SER A 88 -26.16 -7.44 23.82
C SER A 88 -27.12 -6.67 22.93
N ARG A 89 -26.69 -6.33 21.72
CA ARG A 89 -27.60 -5.76 20.70
C ARG A 89 -27.94 -6.78 19.64
N GLY A 90 -29.18 -6.75 19.15
CA GLY A 90 -29.62 -7.53 18.00
C GLY A 90 -29.32 -6.76 16.73
N ILE A 91 -28.59 -7.33 15.79
CA ILE A 91 -28.21 -6.67 14.54
C ILE A 91 -28.42 -7.62 13.39
N VAL A 92 -29.05 -7.14 12.31
CA VAL A 92 -29.19 -7.87 11.05
C VAL A 92 -28.04 -7.51 10.12
N CYS A 93 -27.34 -8.54 9.63
CA CYS A 93 -26.21 -8.38 8.71
C CYS A 93 -26.39 -9.26 7.46
N GLY A 94 -25.98 -8.77 6.29
CA GLY A 94 -26.04 -9.52 5.03
C GLY A 94 -24.72 -10.20 4.67
N ALA A 95 -23.62 -9.88 5.35
CA ALA A 95 -22.29 -10.43 5.06
C ALA A 95 -22.15 -11.86 5.57
N SER A 96 -21.22 -12.61 4.97
CA SER A 96 -20.98 -14.03 5.29
C SER A 96 -19.56 -14.33 5.77
N ASN A 97 -18.68 -13.32 5.84
CA ASN A 97 -17.27 -13.47 6.13
C ASN A 97 -16.90 -13.44 7.63
N PHE A 98 -17.86 -13.67 8.52
CA PHE A 98 -17.63 -13.66 9.97
C PHE A 98 -18.40 -14.78 10.70
N ALA A 99 -17.99 -15.09 11.92
CA ALA A 99 -18.57 -16.16 12.75
C ALA A 99 -18.84 -15.66 14.20
N ALA A 100 -19.50 -16.52 14.98
CA ALA A 100 -19.61 -16.30 16.43
C ALA A 100 -18.23 -16.36 17.08
N GLY A 101 -17.93 -15.40 17.94
CA GLY A 101 -16.63 -15.18 18.56
C GLY A 101 -15.84 -14.02 17.95
N ASP A 102 -16.07 -13.70 16.70
CA ASP A 102 -15.32 -12.64 16.00
C ASP A 102 -15.57 -11.25 16.60
N LEU A 103 -14.52 -10.43 16.58
CA LEU A 103 -14.59 -9.00 16.81
C LEU A 103 -14.92 -8.30 15.49
N VAL A 104 -15.88 -7.37 15.56
CA VAL A 104 -16.40 -6.63 14.40
C VAL A 104 -16.58 -5.16 14.74
N VAL A 105 -16.68 -4.32 13.70
CA VAL A 105 -16.97 -2.89 13.87
C VAL A 105 -18.46 -2.66 13.82
N VAL A 106 -19.00 -1.96 14.81
CA VAL A 106 -20.44 -1.72 14.99
C VAL A 106 -20.73 -0.24 15.08
N ALA A 107 -21.51 0.27 14.12
CA ALA A 107 -22.13 1.59 14.21
C ALA A 107 -23.42 1.48 15.03
N LEU A 108 -23.49 2.20 16.14
CA LEU A 108 -24.67 2.22 17.02
C LEU A 108 -25.66 3.32 16.62
N PRO A 109 -26.92 3.25 17.05
CA PRO A 109 -27.88 4.33 16.84
C PRO A 109 -27.33 5.68 17.31
N GLY A 110 -27.41 6.68 16.43
CA GLY A 110 -26.83 8.00 16.62
C GLY A 110 -25.50 8.22 15.88
N ALA A 111 -24.87 7.16 15.37
CA ALA A 111 -23.75 7.29 14.45
C ALA A 111 -24.22 7.85 13.10
N VAL A 112 -23.37 8.66 12.47
CA VAL A 112 -23.55 9.17 11.11
C VAL A 112 -22.35 8.70 10.29
N LEU A 113 -22.59 7.94 9.26
CA LEU A 113 -21.61 7.40 8.35
C LEU A 113 -21.45 8.30 7.10
N PRO A 114 -20.43 8.08 6.25
CA PRO A 114 -20.24 8.82 5.01
C PRO A 114 -21.53 9.00 4.20
N GLY A 115 -21.69 10.15 3.56
CA GLY A 115 -22.94 10.47 2.83
C GLY A 115 -24.14 10.83 3.71
N ASP A 116 -23.91 11.29 4.96
CA ASP A 116 -24.95 11.62 5.97
C ASP A 116 -25.89 10.44 6.29
N PHE A 117 -25.36 9.21 6.20
CA PHE A 117 -26.13 8.00 6.50
C PHE A 117 -26.25 7.79 8.00
N ARG A 118 -27.45 8.09 8.55
CA ARG A 118 -27.73 8.05 9.99
C ARG A 118 -28.17 6.68 10.45
N ILE A 119 -27.46 6.14 11.43
CA ILE A 119 -27.81 4.86 12.05
C ILE A 119 -28.90 5.05 13.08
N SER A 120 -29.95 4.25 12.97
CA SER A 120 -31.05 4.17 13.91
C SER A 120 -31.55 2.74 14.05
N ALA A 121 -32.13 2.41 15.20
CA ALA A 121 -32.83 1.14 15.36
C ALA A 121 -34.00 1.04 14.38
N ARG A 122 -34.05 -0.03 13.58
CA ARG A 122 -35.08 -0.22 12.55
C ARG A 122 -35.53 -1.67 12.43
N LYS A 123 -36.78 -1.87 12.04
CA LYS A 123 -37.26 -3.21 11.75
C LYS A 123 -36.78 -3.65 10.36
N THR A 124 -36.05 -4.77 10.31
CA THR A 124 -35.46 -5.31 9.09
C THR A 124 -35.62 -6.83 9.11
N TYR A 125 -36.22 -7.41 8.06
CA TYR A 125 -36.48 -8.85 7.93
C TYR A 125 -37.13 -9.51 9.16
N GLY A 126 -38.07 -8.82 9.81
CA GLY A 126 -38.79 -9.31 10.97
C GLY A 126 -38.14 -9.04 12.33
N HIS A 127 -36.86 -8.68 12.37
CA HIS A 127 -36.07 -8.32 13.56
C HIS A 127 -35.95 -6.82 13.72
N ILE A 128 -35.68 -6.37 14.95
CA ILE A 128 -35.19 -5.02 15.19
C ILE A 128 -33.66 -5.07 15.10
N SER A 129 -33.10 -4.41 14.07
CA SER A 129 -31.64 -4.16 13.98
C SER A 129 -31.30 -2.90 14.75
N ASP A 130 -30.60 -3.06 15.86
CA ASP A 130 -30.25 -1.98 16.80
C ASP A 130 -28.78 -1.60 16.63
N GLY A 131 -28.42 -1.24 15.41
CA GLY A 131 -27.09 -0.91 14.93
C GLY A 131 -26.79 -1.55 13.58
N MET A 132 -25.56 -1.38 13.10
CA MET A 132 -25.05 -1.94 11.85
C MET A 132 -23.63 -2.46 12.07
N ILE A 133 -23.36 -3.69 11.64
CA ILE A 133 -21.99 -4.21 11.51
C ILE A 133 -21.44 -3.68 10.18
N CYS A 134 -20.28 -3.02 10.21
CA CYS A 134 -19.82 -2.20 9.11
C CYS A 134 -18.77 -2.91 8.23
N ALA A 135 -18.85 -2.66 6.93
CA ALA A 135 -17.80 -2.90 5.96
C ALA A 135 -16.82 -1.71 5.90
N GLU A 136 -15.68 -1.88 5.24
CA GLU A 136 -14.67 -0.81 5.13
C GLU A 136 -15.17 0.42 4.36
N ASP A 137 -15.87 0.19 3.25
CA ASP A 137 -16.41 1.25 2.40
C ASP A 137 -17.52 2.05 3.09
N GLU A 138 -18.33 1.37 3.91
CA GLU A 138 -19.44 2.01 4.64
C GLU A 138 -18.97 3.02 5.68
N ILE A 139 -17.74 2.90 6.14
CA ILE A 139 -17.14 3.80 7.11
C ILE A 139 -15.94 4.59 6.55
N GLY A 140 -15.67 4.49 5.22
CA GLY A 140 -14.60 5.22 4.52
C GLY A 140 -13.19 4.72 4.81
N LEU A 141 -13.03 3.47 5.29
CA LEU A 141 -11.71 2.84 5.54
C LEU A 141 -11.09 2.23 4.27
N GLY A 142 -11.89 1.95 3.26
CA GLY A 142 -11.46 1.30 2.03
C GLY A 142 -12.56 1.28 0.98
N GLU A 143 -12.33 0.53 -0.10
CA GLU A 143 -13.30 0.32 -1.18
C GLU A 143 -13.85 -1.12 -1.20
N ASP A 144 -13.50 -1.95 -0.22
CA ASP A 144 -13.93 -3.35 -0.20
C ASP A 144 -15.39 -3.49 0.28
N HIS A 145 -16.23 -3.98 -0.64
CA HIS A 145 -17.65 -4.31 -0.40
C HIS A 145 -17.90 -5.78 -0.08
N ASN A 146 -16.86 -6.64 -0.09
CA ASN A 146 -17.04 -8.10 -0.09
C ASN A 146 -17.26 -8.69 1.31
N GLY A 147 -17.47 -7.87 2.32
CA GLY A 147 -17.71 -8.35 3.67
C GLY A 147 -17.66 -7.24 4.70
N ILE A 148 -17.84 -7.62 5.96
CA ILE A 148 -17.69 -6.70 7.08
C ILE A 148 -16.26 -6.73 7.62
N ILE A 149 -15.89 -5.71 8.37
CA ILE A 149 -14.58 -5.66 9.06
C ILE A 149 -14.56 -6.67 10.19
N VAL A 150 -13.68 -7.66 10.06
CA VAL A 150 -13.34 -8.60 11.14
C VAL A 150 -12.01 -8.16 11.75
N VAL A 151 -12.06 -7.80 13.03
CA VAL A 151 -10.89 -7.32 13.77
C VAL A 151 -10.13 -8.53 14.35
N PRO A 152 -8.82 -8.66 14.09
CA PRO A 152 -8.06 -9.79 14.64
C PRO A 152 -8.08 -9.81 16.16
N GLU A 153 -8.20 -11.00 16.76
CA GLU A 153 -8.13 -11.17 18.22
C GLU A 153 -6.78 -10.68 18.79
N SER A 154 -5.71 -10.76 18.00
CA SER A 154 -4.38 -10.25 18.35
C SER A 154 -4.30 -8.72 18.47
N SER A 155 -5.35 -8.00 18.07
CA SER A 155 -5.42 -6.52 18.22
C SER A 155 -5.45 -6.06 19.67
N GLY A 156 -5.85 -6.93 20.61
CA GLY A 156 -6.02 -6.59 22.01
C GLY A 156 -7.25 -5.71 22.30
N LEU A 157 -8.13 -5.53 21.31
CA LEU A 157 -9.35 -4.72 21.44
C LEU A 157 -10.47 -5.50 22.11
N HIS A 158 -11.36 -4.78 22.79
CA HIS A 158 -12.46 -5.36 23.56
C HIS A 158 -13.82 -4.76 23.13
N PRO A 159 -14.93 -5.48 23.39
CA PRO A 159 -16.27 -4.94 23.15
C PRO A 159 -16.50 -3.61 23.87
N GLY A 160 -16.95 -2.61 23.11
CA GLY A 160 -17.19 -1.25 23.60
C GLY A 160 -16.04 -0.27 23.41
N ASP A 161 -14.86 -0.73 23.01
CA ASP A 161 -13.75 0.17 22.65
C ASP A 161 -14.15 1.05 21.45
N ASP A 162 -13.67 2.28 21.47
CA ASP A 162 -13.90 3.24 20.37
C ASP A 162 -13.19 2.74 19.09
N ALA A 163 -13.99 2.32 18.11
CA ALA A 163 -13.46 1.80 16.87
C ALA A 163 -12.79 2.88 16.02
N LEU A 164 -13.22 4.15 16.11
CA LEU A 164 -12.57 5.27 15.42
C LEU A 164 -11.15 5.46 15.94
N ALA A 165 -10.99 5.55 17.26
CA ALA A 165 -9.68 5.70 17.87
C ALA A 165 -8.77 4.49 17.64
N ALA A 166 -9.34 3.29 17.64
CA ALA A 166 -8.60 2.03 17.51
C ALA A 166 -8.23 1.69 16.05
N LEU A 167 -9.11 2.01 15.11
CA LEU A 167 -8.99 1.62 13.71
C LEU A 167 -8.62 2.78 12.77
N TRP A 168 -8.56 4.01 13.24
CA TRP A 168 -8.26 5.18 12.42
C TRP A 168 -7.05 5.94 12.90
N THR A 169 -6.06 6.02 12.07
CA THR A 169 -5.02 7.04 12.26
C THR A 169 -5.56 8.33 11.67
N GLN A 170 -5.97 9.27 12.53
CA GLN A 170 -6.24 10.63 12.07
C GLN A 170 -4.93 11.25 11.61
N ASP A 171 -4.88 11.67 10.37
CA ASP A 171 -3.74 12.36 9.78
C ASP A 171 -4.24 13.48 8.87
N GLU A 172 -3.37 14.39 8.52
CA GLU A 172 -3.59 15.36 7.46
C GLU A 172 -2.61 15.03 6.33
N VAL A 173 -3.09 15.13 5.10
CA VAL A 173 -2.32 14.83 3.89
C VAL A 173 -2.21 16.10 3.07
N LEU A 174 -0.99 16.49 2.77
CA LEU A 174 -0.71 17.55 1.80
C LEU A 174 -0.78 16.97 0.39
N ASP A 175 -1.61 17.53 -0.47
CA ASP A 175 -1.54 17.26 -1.91
C ASP A 175 -0.65 18.31 -2.57
N ILE A 176 0.52 17.86 -3.02
CA ILE A 176 1.60 18.72 -3.49
C ILE A 176 1.78 18.55 -5.00
N GLU A 177 1.65 19.63 -5.74
CA GLU A 177 2.06 19.70 -7.14
C GLU A 177 3.59 19.70 -7.22
N VAL A 178 4.15 18.69 -7.89
CA VAL A 178 5.59 18.54 -8.07
C VAL A 178 5.92 18.80 -9.52
N THR A 179 6.65 19.88 -9.80
CA THR A 179 7.12 20.22 -11.14
C THR A 179 8.25 19.28 -11.59
N PRO A 180 8.48 19.11 -12.90
CA PRO A 180 9.50 18.16 -13.40
C PRO A 180 10.92 18.41 -12.92
N ASP A 181 11.29 19.64 -12.62
CA ASP A 181 12.59 20.06 -12.12
C ASP A 181 12.81 19.77 -10.63
N LEU A 182 11.71 19.57 -9.88
CA LEU A 182 11.74 19.20 -8.45
C LEU A 182 11.42 17.70 -8.25
N SER A 183 11.92 16.83 -9.12
CA SER A 183 11.60 15.40 -9.16
C SER A 183 11.76 14.66 -7.83
N HIS A 184 12.71 15.08 -6.99
CA HIS A 184 12.92 14.54 -5.64
C HIS A 184 11.70 14.73 -4.73
N GLY A 185 10.86 15.75 -4.98
CA GLY A 185 9.58 15.97 -4.30
C GLY A 185 8.52 14.89 -4.57
N LEU A 186 8.78 13.93 -5.48
CA LEU A 186 7.94 12.74 -5.65
C LEU A 186 8.21 11.64 -4.60
N SER A 187 8.84 12.00 -3.47
CA SER A 187 9.08 11.11 -2.34
C SER A 187 8.97 11.83 -1.01
N LEU A 188 8.57 11.10 0.05
CA LEU A 188 8.55 11.63 1.41
C LEU A 188 9.97 12.04 1.85
N ARG A 189 11.00 11.26 1.46
CA ARG A 189 12.41 11.57 1.71
C ARG A 189 12.81 12.93 1.11
N GLY A 190 12.45 13.17 -0.15
CA GLY A 190 12.75 14.44 -0.82
C GLY A 190 12.01 15.61 -0.18
N LEU A 191 10.71 15.46 0.09
CA LEU A 191 9.91 16.46 0.80
C LEU A 191 10.45 16.73 2.20
N GLY A 192 10.81 15.68 2.96
CA GLY A 192 11.41 15.82 4.29
C GLY A 192 12.71 16.61 4.26
N ARG A 193 13.58 16.41 3.26
CA ARG A 193 14.81 17.19 3.09
C ARG A 193 14.53 18.67 2.84
N GLU A 194 13.58 18.99 1.96
CA GLU A 194 13.17 20.37 1.71
C GLU A 194 12.60 21.04 2.97
N LEU A 195 11.75 20.32 3.69
CA LEU A 195 11.16 20.81 4.93
C LEU A 195 12.20 21.04 6.02
N ALA A 196 13.20 20.14 6.14
CA ALA A 196 14.30 20.27 7.07
C ALA A 196 15.15 21.52 6.76
N VAL A 197 15.42 21.79 5.48
CA VAL A 197 16.19 22.98 5.05
C VAL A 197 15.46 24.26 5.39
N VAL A 198 14.18 24.38 5.09
CA VAL A 198 13.41 25.61 5.31
C VAL A 198 13.11 25.87 6.78
N THR A 199 12.98 24.82 7.58
CA THR A 199 12.71 24.94 9.02
C THR A 199 14.00 24.98 9.86
N GLY A 200 15.14 24.64 9.28
CA GLY A 200 16.43 24.63 9.98
C GLY A 200 16.59 23.51 11.00
N VAL A 201 15.79 22.43 10.89
CA VAL A 201 15.85 21.27 11.79
C VAL A 201 16.59 20.10 11.15
N PRO A 202 17.11 19.14 11.94
CA PRO A 202 17.76 17.95 11.38
C PRO A 202 16.81 17.09 10.56
N PHE A 203 17.34 16.54 9.46
CA PHE A 203 16.70 15.50 8.66
C PHE A 203 17.22 14.13 9.09
N SER A 204 16.30 13.19 9.33
CA SER A 204 16.61 11.79 9.63
C SER A 204 16.41 10.96 8.37
N ASP A 205 17.51 10.67 7.66
CA ASP A 205 17.45 9.90 6.42
C ASP A 205 17.42 8.39 6.72
N PRO A 206 16.34 7.67 6.45
CA PRO A 206 16.28 6.23 6.67
C PRO A 206 17.20 5.43 5.74
N TYR A 207 17.74 6.08 4.71
CA TYR A 207 18.65 5.49 3.71
C TYR A 207 20.13 5.81 3.96
N ASP A 208 20.47 6.61 4.98
CA ASP A 208 21.84 6.93 5.37
C ASP A 208 22.41 5.87 6.33
N GLN A 209 22.28 4.60 5.94
CA GLN A 209 22.83 3.48 6.68
C GLN A 209 23.97 2.82 5.88
N PRO A 210 25.05 2.36 6.55
CA PRO A 210 26.09 1.59 5.88
C PRO A 210 25.50 0.35 5.24
N LEU A 211 25.61 0.24 3.92
CA LEU A 211 25.15 -0.94 3.19
C LEU A 211 26.26 -2.00 3.21
N PRO A 212 25.92 -3.29 3.43
CA PRO A 212 26.89 -4.37 3.28
C PRO A 212 27.38 -4.43 1.83
N ALA A 213 28.66 -4.75 1.66
CA ALA A 213 29.21 -4.95 0.32
C ALA A 213 28.46 -6.07 -0.40
N PRO A 214 28.20 -5.93 -1.73
CA PRO A 214 27.69 -7.02 -2.54
C PRO A 214 28.64 -8.22 -2.47
N VAL A 215 28.13 -9.43 -2.26
CA VAL A 215 28.98 -10.59 -1.98
C VAL A 215 29.13 -11.52 -3.18
N SER A 216 28.08 -11.81 -3.93
CA SER A 216 28.16 -12.57 -5.19
C SER A 216 26.83 -12.61 -5.93
N ASP A 217 26.87 -13.00 -7.19
CA ASP A 217 25.74 -13.06 -8.11
C ASP A 217 24.92 -14.33 -7.89
N ARG A 218 23.77 -14.19 -7.24
CA ARG A 218 22.83 -15.30 -7.16
C ARG A 218 21.88 -15.34 -8.34
N TYR A 219 21.39 -14.18 -8.75
CA TYR A 219 20.66 -14.03 -10.00
C TYR A 219 21.56 -13.31 -10.98
N PRO A 220 22.00 -13.98 -12.05
CA PRO A 220 22.81 -13.34 -13.08
C PRO A 220 21.97 -12.29 -13.79
N VAL A 221 22.54 -11.09 -13.90
CA VAL A 221 21.93 -9.95 -14.59
C VAL A 221 22.90 -9.46 -15.67
N GLU A 222 22.39 -9.29 -16.88
CA GLU A 222 23.12 -8.74 -18.03
C GLU A 222 22.44 -7.46 -18.51
N LEU A 223 23.25 -6.42 -18.77
CA LEU A 223 22.79 -5.14 -19.29
C LEU A 223 23.24 -5.01 -20.75
N ASP A 224 22.33 -5.30 -21.68
CA ASP A 224 22.60 -5.22 -23.12
C ASP A 224 22.20 -3.87 -23.73
N SER A 225 21.88 -2.88 -22.88
CA SER A 225 21.52 -1.53 -23.29
C SER A 225 22.06 -0.49 -22.30
N ASP A 226 22.61 0.59 -22.82
CA ASP A 226 23.01 1.76 -22.05
C ASP A 226 21.84 2.57 -21.46
N ARG A 227 20.61 2.22 -21.85
CA ARG A 227 19.39 2.80 -21.26
C ARG A 227 19.08 2.26 -19.86
N CYS A 228 19.74 1.19 -19.41
CA CYS A 228 19.81 0.76 -18.03
C CYS A 228 21.27 0.81 -17.56
N ARG A 229 21.56 1.71 -16.62
CA ARG A 229 22.95 1.90 -16.15
C ARG A 229 23.27 1.15 -14.87
N LEU A 230 22.24 0.85 -14.09
CA LEU A 230 22.36 0.12 -12.84
C LEU A 230 21.12 -0.75 -12.65
N PHE A 231 21.35 -2.00 -12.28
CA PHE A 231 20.31 -2.94 -11.90
C PHE A 231 20.74 -3.70 -10.66
N VAL A 232 19.90 -3.71 -9.64
CA VAL A 232 20.09 -4.44 -8.39
C VAL A 232 19.04 -5.53 -8.31
N ALA A 233 19.47 -6.77 -8.07
CA ALA A 233 18.60 -7.89 -7.76
C ALA A 233 18.92 -8.43 -6.36
N LEU A 234 17.89 -8.58 -5.51
CA LEU A 234 18.02 -9.05 -4.14
C LEU A 234 16.99 -10.14 -3.86
N THR A 235 17.43 -11.29 -3.35
CA THR A 235 16.56 -12.45 -3.12
C THR A 235 16.17 -12.60 -1.66
N ILE A 236 14.87 -12.82 -1.41
CA ILE A 236 14.30 -13.19 -0.11
C ILE A 236 13.74 -14.60 -0.22
N GLU A 237 14.20 -15.53 0.64
CA GLU A 237 13.72 -16.91 0.66
C GLU A 237 12.91 -17.21 1.93
N GLY A 238 11.97 -18.15 1.82
CA GLY A 238 11.11 -18.56 2.94
C GLY A 238 10.08 -17.52 3.32
N PHE A 239 9.72 -16.62 2.39
CA PHE A 239 8.66 -15.63 2.54
C PHE A 239 7.31 -16.33 2.76
N ASN A 240 6.51 -15.84 3.70
CA ASN A 240 5.15 -16.30 3.92
C ASN A 240 4.17 -15.51 3.03
N PRO A 241 3.62 -16.11 1.96
CA PRO A 241 2.73 -15.39 1.05
C PRO A 241 1.38 -15.02 1.67
N ALA A 242 1.01 -15.62 2.80
CA ALA A 242 -0.20 -15.30 3.55
C ALA A 242 0.01 -14.19 4.59
N ALA A 243 1.22 -13.64 4.71
CA ALA A 243 1.50 -12.56 5.65
C ALA A 243 0.70 -11.30 5.27
N PRO A 244 -0.08 -10.72 6.19
CA PRO A 244 -0.83 -9.51 5.91
C PRO A 244 0.09 -8.30 5.85
N THR A 245 -0.29 -7.31 5.04
CA THR A 245 0.36 -6.00 5.08
C THR A 245 0.12 -5.35 6.44
N PRO A 246 1.19 -4.85 7.13
CA PRO A 246 1.03 -4.13 8.38
C PRO A 246 0.11 -2.93 8.21
N ARG A 247 -0.73 -2.71 9.19
CA ARG A 247 -1.74 -1.68 9.13
C ARG A 247 -1.17 -0.28 8.85
N PHE A 248 -0.10 0.11 9.56
CA PHE A 248 0.54 1.42 9.35
C PHE A 248 0.95 1.63 7.89
N MET A 249 1.42 0.56 7.22
CA MET A 249 1.82 0.59 5.82
C MET A 249 0.61 0.75 4.90
N ALA A 250 -0.43 -0.05 5.12
CA ALA A 250 -1.69 0.03 4.36
C ALA A 250 -2.36 1.41 4.51
N ASP A 251 -2.38 1.98 5.72
CA ASP A 251 -2.94 3.30 5.99
C ASP A 251 -2.15 4.42 5.27
N ARG A 252 -0.81 4.35 5.27
CA ARG A 252 0.05 5.30 4.57
C ARG A 252 -0.10 5.21 3.05
N LEU A 253 -0.15 4.00 2.52
CA LEU A 253 -0.40 3.78 1.09
C LEU A 253 -1.75 4.39 0.68
N ARG A 254 -2.81 4.12 1.43
CA ARG A 254 -4.15 4.67 1.20
C ARG A 254 -4.15 6.19 1.28
N ALA A 255 -3.51 6.77 2.29
CA ALA A 255 -3.37 8.22 2.43
C ALA A 255 -2.65 8.86 1.23
N CYS A 256 -1.71 8.12 0.61
CA CYS A 256 -1.04 8.53 -0.62
C CYS A 256 -1.83 8.19 -1.90
N GLY A 257 -3.05 7.65 -1.79
CA GLY A 257 -3.90 7.27 -2.93
C GLY A 257 -3.51 5.94 -3.60
N VAL A 258 -2.76 5.08 -2.90
CA VAL A 258 -2.33 3.76 -3.39
C VAL A 258 -3.12 2.67 -2.66
N ARG A 259 -3.76 1.78 -3.42
CA ARG A 259 -4.49 0.65 -2.87
C ARG A 259 -3.52 -0.43 -2.36
N SER A 260 -3.75 -0.93 -1.14
CA SER A 260 -3.06 -2.11 -0.61
C SER A 260 -3.57 -3.38 -1.32
N ILE A 261 -2.65 -4.25 -1.72
CA ILE A 261 -2.95 -5.46 -2.52
C ILE A 261 -2.42 -6.71 -1.80
N SER A 262 -1.11 -6.75 -1.57
CA SER A 262 -0.41 -7.86 -0.90
C SER A 262 0.90 -7.33 -0.35
N LEU A 263 1.43 -7.96 0.69
CA LEU A 263 2.65 -7.48 1.35
C LEU A 263 3.82 -7.20 0.39
N PRO A 264 4.16 -8.06 -0.61
CA PRO A 264 5.24 -7.74 -1.55
C PRO A 264 4.99 -6.49 -2.39
N VAL A 265 3.77 -6.35 -2.91
CA VAL A 265 3.38 -5.19 -3.74
C VAL A 265 3.33 -3.93 -2.87
N ASP A 266 2.80 -4.03 -1.67
CA ASP A 266 2.66 -2.90 -0.76
C ASP A 266 4.01 -2.40 -0.27
N VAL A 267 4.95 -3.29 0.03
CA VAL A 267 6.33 -2.92 0.39
C VAL A 267 7.02 -2.20 -0.77
N THR A 268 6.90 -2.68 -2.01
CA THR A 268 7.50 -1.98 -3.16
C THR A 268 6.91 -0.59 -3.38
N ASN A 269 5.60 -0.44 -3.24
CA ASN A 269 4.92 0.85 -3.32
C ASN A 269 5.29 1.78 -2.14
N TYR A 270 5.37 1.23 -0.92
CA TYR A 270 5.76 1.98 0.27
C TYR A 270 7.16 2.57 0.13
N VAL A 271 8.13 1.74 -0.25
CA VAL A 271 9.52 2.18 -0.45
C VAL A 271 9.64 3.18 -1.62
N MET A 272 8.86 2.99 -2.68
CA MET A 272 8.80 3.97 -3.77
C MET A 272 8.28 5.33 -3.30
N LEU A 273 7.23 5.38 -2.50
CA LEU A 273 6.72 6.64 -1.93
C LEU A 273 7.69 7.25 -0.91
N GLU A 274 8.32 6.41 -0.09
CA GLU A 274 9.29 6.84 0.92
C GLU A 274 10.55 7.43 0.28
N SER A 275 11.17 6.73 -0.68
CA SER A 275 12.50 7.03 -1.23
C SER A 275 12.48 7.76 -2.58
N GLY A 276 11.43 7.54 -3.39
CA GLY A 276 11.38 7.94 -4.80
C GLY A 276 11.93 6.88 -5.77
N GLN A 277 12.45 5.75 -5.29
CA GLN A 277 12.95 4.65 -6.10
C GLN A 277 11.85 3.62 -6.34
N PRO A 278 11.31 3.47 -7.56
CA PRO A 278 10.41 2.37 -7.86
C PRO A 278 11.13 1.02 -7.81
N LEU A 279 10.42 0.01 -7.30
CA LEU A 279 10.88 -1.37 -7.23
C LEU A 279 9.88 -2.30 -7.91
N HIS A 280 10.36 -3.51 -8.25
CA HIS A 280 9.50 -4.60 -8.69
C HIS A 280 9.85 -5.89 -7.93
N ALA A 281 8.86 -6.77 -7.79
CA ALA A 281 9.01 -8.06 -7.12
C ALA A 281 8.62 -9.18 -8.08
N TYR A 282 9.56 -10.10 -8.31
CA TYR A 282 9.34 -11.29 -9.12
C TYR A 282 9.16 -12.52 -8.23
N ASP A 283 8.29 -13.44 -8.67
CA ASP A 283 8.28 -14.80 -8.15
C ASP A 283 9.52 -15.56 -8.68
N ALA A 284 10.45 -15.87 -7.80
CA ALA A 284 11.69 -16.52 -8.15
C ALA A 284 11.48 -17.91 -8.80
N ALA A 285 10.39 -18.61 -8.46
CA ALA A 285 10.06 -19.91 -9.05
C ALA A 285 9.63 -19.82 -10.52
N LYS A 286 9.21 -18.64 -10.95
CA LYS A 286 8.77 -18.37 -12.34
C LYS A 286 9.87 -17.79 -13.21
N LEU A 287 10.96 -17.28 -12.61
CA LEU A 287 12.11 -16.76 -13.35
C LEU A 287 12.93 -17.91 -13.98
N GLN A 288 13.38 -17.70 -15.22
CA GLN A 288 14.16 -18.67 -15.99
C GLN A 288 15.51 -18.08 -16.40
N GLY A 289 16.60 -18.63 -15.88
CA GLY A 289 17.96 -18.27 -16.28
C GLY A 289 18.37 -16.83 -15.93
N THR A 290 18.98 -16.13 -16.88
CA THR A 290 19.58 -14.80 -16.68
C THR A 290 18.57 -13.69 -16.91
N ILE A 291 18.46 -12.75 -15.97
CA ILE A 291 17.72 -11.50 -16.20
C ILE A 291 18.53 -10.62 -17.15
N ARG A 292 17.95 -10.21 -18.29
CA ARG A 292 18.59 -9.32 -19.27
C ARG A 292 17.78 -8.06 -19.47
N VAL A 293 18.47 -6.93 -19.46
CA VAL A 293 17.86 -5.66 -19.82
C VAL A 293 18.31 -5.28 -21.24
N ARG A 294 17.40 -5.36 -22.19
CA ARG A 294 17.66 -5.13 -23.61
C ARG A 294 16.55 -4.33 -24.29
N LEU A 295 16.80 -3.87 -25.49
CA LEU A 295 15.74 -3.36 -26.35
C LEU A 295 14.88 -4.52 -26.90
N ALA A 296 13.60 -4.22 -27.13
CA ALA A 296 12.70 -5.15 -27.78
C ALA A 296 13.10 -5.40 -29.25
N THR A 297 12.69 -6.53 -29.77
CA THR A 297 12.65 -6.76 -31.21
C THR A 297 11.33 -6.21 -31.76
N GLU A 298 11.34 -5.63 -32.96
CA GLU A 298 10.13 -5.11 -33.59
C GLU A 298 9.04 -6.16 -33.69
N GLY A 299 7.86 -5.87 -33.18
CA GLY A 299 6.73 -6.81 -33.16
C GLY A 299 6.79 -7.86 -32.04
N GLU A 300 7.77 -7.81 -31.14
CA GLU A 300 7.80 -8.66 -29.94
C GLU A 300 6.58 -8.38 -29.06
N GLU A 301 6.10 -9.36 -28.29
CA GLU A 301 4.88 -9.22 -27.53
C GLU A 301 5.09 -9.55 -26.06
N ILE A 302 4.34 -8.88 -25.18
CA ILE A 302 4.27 -9.14 -23.76
C ILE A 302 2.83 -9.04 -23.26
N THR A 303 2.42 -9.91 -22.34
CA THR A 303 1.21 -9.69 -21.53
C THR A 303 1.63 -9.02 -20.22
N THR A 304 1.09 -7.84 -19.96
CA THR A 304 1.41 -7.04 -18.78
C THR A 304 0.47 -7.37 -17.63
N LEU A 305 0.79 -6.91 -16.40
CA LEU A 305 0.04 -7.19 -15.16
C LEU A 305 -1.45 -6.78 -15.19
N ASP A 306 -1.84 -5.92 -16.12
CA ASP A 306 -3.25 -5.57 -16.38
C ASP A 306 -3.98 -6.58 -17.29
N GLY A 307 -3.33 -7.71 -17.63
CA GLY A 307 -3.86 -8.77 -18.48
C GLY A 307 -3.93 -8.43 -19.97
N LEU A 308 -3.37 -7.29 -20.39
CA LEU A 308 -3.40 -6.87 -21.78
C LEU A 308 -2.14 -7.30 -22.55
N ARG A 309 -2.34 -7.89 -23.71
CA ARG A 309 -1.27 -8.22 -24.65
C ARG A 309 -0.86 -6.98 -25.44
N ARG A 310 0.44 -6.69 -25.44
CA ARG A 310 1.02 -5.51 -26.07
C ARG A 310 2.07 -5.91 -27.11
N THR A 311 2.01 -5.27 -28.28
CA THR A 311 3.04 -5.38 -29.32
C THR A 311 4.06 -4.27 -29.08
N LEU A 312 5.32 -4.64 -29.02
CA LEU A 312 6.46 -3.81 -28.69
C LEU A 312 7.16 -3.30 -29.95
N THR A 313 7.89 -2.22 -29.81
CA THR A 313 8.74 -1.64 -30.85
C THR A 313 10.21 -1.75 -30.46
N ALA A 314 11.12 -1.67 -31.41
CA ALA A 314 12.55 -1.73 -31.17
C ALA A 314 13.11 -0.61 -30.27
N GLU A 315 12.27 0.37 -29.89
CA GLU A 315 12.64 1.44 -28.95
C GLU A 315 12.25 1.13 -27.50
N ASP A 316 11.42 0.11 -27.25
CA ASP A 316 10.98 -0.26 -25.92
C ASP A 316 12.11 -0.99 -25.18
N LEU A 317 12.43 -0.53 -23.96
CA LEU A 317 13.38 -1.21 -23.10
C LEU A 317 12.65 -2.28 -22.31
N LEU A 318 13.18 -3.49 -22.34
CA LEU A 318 12.59 -4.66 -21.69
C LEU A 318 13.49 -5.20 -20.60
N ILE A 319 12.85 -5.79 -19.61
CA ILE A 319 13.45 -6.78 -18.73
C ILE A 319 12.98 -8.13 -19.24
N THR A 320 13.94 -9.02 -19.49
CA THR A 320 13.70 -10.36 -20.05
C THR A 320 14.43 -11.42 -19.25
N ASP A 321 13.98 -12.65 -19.36
CA ASP A 321 14.73 -13.83 -18.94
C ASP A 321 14.83 -14.82 -20.11
N ASP A 322 15.24 -16.09 -19.87
CA ASP A 322 15.37 -17.07 -20.94
C ASP A 322 14.01 -17.51 -21.52
N SER A 323 12.88 -17.17 -20.90
CA SER A 323 11.53 -17.39 -21.41
C SER A 323 11.03 -16.28 -22.34
N GLY A 324 11.63 -15.09 -22.28
CA GLY A 324 11.25 -13.91 -23.07
C GLY A 324 11.01 -12.67 -22.20
N PRO A 325 10.17 -11.72 -22.65
CA PRO A 325 9.86 -10.49 -21.90
C PRO A 325 9.12 -10.78 -20.59
N ILE A 326 9.66 -10.27 -19.48
CA ILE A 326 9.06 -10.34 -18.13
C ILE A 326 8.66 -8.97 -17.59
N GLY A 327 8.98 -7.88 -18.30
CA GLY A 327 8.58 -6.53 -17.94
C GLY A 327 8.97 -5.50 -19.00
N ILE A 328 8.20 -4.40 -19.03
CA ILE A 328 8.53 -3.18 -19.74
C ILE A 328 9.24 -2.27 -18.74
N ALA A 329 10.53 -2.07 -18.93
CA ALA A 329 11.43 -1.43 -17.97
C ALA A 329 10.94 -0.05 -17.50
N GLY A 330 10.71 0.08 -16.20
CA GLY A 330 10.23 1.32 -15.56
C GLY A 330 8.78 1.70 -15.87
N VAL A 331 8.02 0.84 -16.54
CA VAL A 331 6.63 1.09 -16.94
C VAL A 331 5.67 0.10 -16.27
N MET A 332 5.76 -1.19 -16.59
CA MET A 332 4.87 -2.21 -16.06
C MET A 332 5.49 -3.62 -16.15
N GLY A 333 5.32 -4.40 -15.08
CA GLY A 333 5.74 -5.81 -15.06
C GLY A 333 4.91 -6.70 -15.99
N GLY A 334 5.44 -7.86 -16.32
CA GLY A 334 4.76 -8.91 -17.06
C GLY A 334 4.03 -9.89 -16.15
N GLU A 335 2.94 -10.46 -16.64
CA GLU A 335 2.11 -11.43 -15.92
C GLU A 335 2.88 -12.73 -15.58
N THR A 336 3.83 -13.13 -16.45
CA THR A 336 4.51 -14.43 -16.33
C THR A 336 5.30 -14.63 -15.05
N THR A 337 5.81 -13.56 -14.45
CA THR A 337 6.66 -13.59 -13.25
C THR A 337 6.02 -12.90 -12.04
N GLU A 338 4.72 -12.62 -12.12
CA GLU A 338 3.95 -11.99 -11.06
C GLU A 338 3.99 -12.81 -9.75
N VAL A 339 4.15 -12.12 -8.62
CA VAL A 339 4.00 -12.71 -7.29
C VAL A 339 2.56 -13.16 -7.06
N SER A 340 2.39 -14.29 -6.37
CA SER A 340 1.09 -14.94 -6.16
C SER A 340 0.96 -15.42 -4.71
N PRO A 341 -0.22 -15.89 -4.27
CA PRO A 341 -0.40 -16.48 -2.95
C PRO A 341 0.49 -17.71 -2.66
N GLU A 342 1.13 -18.28 -3.67
CA GLU A 342 2.03 -19.43 -3.56
C GLU A 342 3.52 -19.02 -3.54
N THR A 343 3.83 -17.74 -3.74
CA THR A 343 5.22 -17.25 -3.84
C THR A 343 5.93 -17.30 -2.50
N THR A 344 6.95 -18.13 -2.36
CA THR A 344 7.78 -18.28 -1.15
C THR A 344 9.19 -17.73 -1.30
N THR A 345 9.61 -17.39 -2.51
CA THR A 345 10.89 -16.76 -2.80
C THR A 345 10.68 -15.59 -3.73
N ILE A 346 11.14 -14.42 -3.33
CA ILE A 346 10.97 -13.17 -4.05
C ILE A 346 12.34 -12.69 -4.54
N VAL A 347 12.42 -12.24 -5.79
CA VAL A 347 13.53 -11.44 -6.30
C VAL A 347 13.06 -10.00 -6.43
N LEU A 348 13.65 -9.09 -5.64
CA LEU A 348 13.42 -7.66 -5.76
C LEU A 348 14.31 -7.07 -6.84
N GLU A 349 13.74 -6.17 -7.63
CA GLU A 349 14.42 -5.32 -8.59
C GLU A 349 14.44 -3.88 -8.09
N ALA A 350 15.62 -3.24 -8.18
CA ALA A 350 15.74 -1.78 -8.17
C ALA A 350 16.71 -1.37 -9.28
N ALA A 351 16.27 -0.47 -10.15
CA ALA A 351 17.07 -0.14 -11.32
C ALA A 351 17.09 1.36 -11.62
N ASN A 352 18.07 1.78 -12.43
CA ASN A 352 18.14 3.12 -12.98
C ASN A 352 18.00 3.07 -14.49
N PHE A 353 16.84 3.46 -14.99
CA PHE A 353 16.49 3.50 -16.40
C PHE A 353 16.62 4.92 -16.97
N ALA A 354 16.96 5.03 -18.23
CA ALA A 354 17.05 6.30 -18.95
C ALA A 354 15.69 7.00 -18.99
N PRO A 355 15.54 8.22 -18.45
CA PRO A 355 14.26 8.92 -18.35
C PRO A 355 13.50 9.05 -19.66
N ALA A 356 14.22 9.41 -20.75
CA ALA A 356 13.61 9.55 -22.07
C ALA A 356 13.05 8.22 -22.60
N SER A 357 13.72 7.08 -22.35
CA SER A 357 13.25 5.76 -22.76
C SER A 357 11.91 5.44 -22.09
N VAL A 358 11.83 5.58 -20.77
CA VAL A 358 10.60 5.34 -20.01
C VAL A 358 9.48 6.28 -20.45
N SER A 359 9.79 7.57 -20.62
CA SER A 359 8.84 8.60 -21.04
C SER A 359 8.22 8.31 -22.41
N HIS A 360 9.00 7.87 -23.39
CA HIS A 360 8.50 7.51 -24.71
C HIS A 360 7.66 6.23 -24.67
N THR A 361 8.12 5.21 -23.94
CA THR A 361 7.45 3.91 -23.87
C THR A 361 6.08 4.01 -23.17
N PHE A 362 5.98 4.62 -21.99
CA PHE A 362 4.69 4.69 -21.31
C PHE A 362 3.65 5.51 -22.09
N ARG A 363 4.07 6.57 -22.82
CA ARG A 363 3.15 7.33 -23.69
C ARG A 363 2.71 6.51 -24.89
N ARG A 364 3.61 5.76 -25.52
CA ARG A 364 3.30 4.87 -26.66
C ARG A 364 2.25 3.83 -26.28
N HIS A 365 2.42 3.20 -25.12
CA HIS A 365 1.51 2.14 -24.67
C HIS A 365 0.31 2.63 -23.87
N GLY A 366 0.21 3.94 -23.56
CA GLY A 366 -0.87 4.51 -22.76
C GLY A 366 -0.86 4.00 -21.30
N LEU A 367 0.33 3.80 -20.70
CA LEU A 367 0.55 3.22 -19.38
C LEU A 367 1.17 4.19 -18.38
N PRO A 368 0.49 5.31 -18.03
CA PRO A 368 0.97 6.15 -16.95
C PRO A 368 0.90 5.39 -15.61
N SER A 369 2.00 5.42 -14.85
CA SER A 369 2.08 4.82 -13.52
C SER A 369 2.89 5.69 -12.57
N GLU A 370 2.78 5.46 -11.26
CA GLU A 370 3.61 6.14 -10.27
C GLU A 370 5.11 5.83 -10.46
N ALA A 371 5.44 4.64 -10.96
CA ALA A 371 6.81 4.27 -11.32
C ALA A 371 7.30 5.06 -12.54
N SER A 372 6.55 5.05 -13.65
CA SER A 372 6.94 5.75 -14.87
C SER A 372 7.03 7.27 -14.68
N LYS A 373 6.18 7.85 -13.83
CA LYS A 373 6.22 9.27 -13.44
C LYS A 373 7.52 9.64 -12.73
N ARG A 374 8.09 8.74 -11.92
CA ARG A 374 9.37 8.94 -11.25
C ARG A 374 10.55 8.73 -12.20
N PHE A 375 10.53 7.64 -12.96
CA PHE A 375 11.62 7.34 -13.91
C PHE A 375 11.74 8.40 -15.02
N GLU A 376 10.65 8.93 -15.58
CA GLU A 376 10.73 9.96 -16.61
C GLU A 376 11.36 11.28 -16.12
N ARG A 377 11.36 11.51 -14.79
CA ARG A 377 11.90 12.69 -14.13
C ARG A 377 13.28 12.49 -13.51
N ALA A 378 13.90 11.35 -13.79
CA ALA A 378 15.15 10.87 -13.22
C ALA A 378 15.06 10.51 -11.72
N VAL A 379 15.25 9.22 -11.45
CA VAL A 379 15.40 8.68 -10.10
C VAL A 379 16.87 8.76 -9.68
N ASP A 380 17.13 9.00 -8.40
CA ASP A 380 18.49 9.03 -7.85
C ASP A 380 19.15 7.65 -7.99
N PRO A 381 20.19 7.52 -8.84
CA PRO A 381 20.83 6.22 -9.06
C PRO A 381 21.55 5.67 -7.83
N GLY A 382 21.92 6.54 -6.88
CA GLY A 382 22.54 6.14 -5.62
C GLY A 382 21.60 5.40 -4.67
N LEU A 383 20.27 5.47 -4.90
CA LEU A 383 19.28 4.85 -4.03
C LEU A 383 18.94 3.41 -4.38
N CYS A 384 19.26 2.91 -5.57
CA CYS A 384 18.83 1.58 -6.02
C CYS A 384 19.13 0.49 -4.99
N TYR A 385 20.35 0.43 -4.48
CA TYR A 385 20.75 -0.59 -3.51
C TYR A 385 20.09 -0.37 -2.13
N ALA A 386 20.10 0.86 -1.63
CA ALA A 386 19.50 1.18 -0.35
C ALA A 386 17.99 0.92 -0.32
N ALA A 387 17.29 1.25 -1.40
CA ALA A 387 15.85 0.99 -1.54
C ALA A 387 15.54 -0.52 -1.63
N ALA A 388 16.32 -1.29 -2.41
CA ALA A 388 16.17 -2.74 -2.47
C ALA A 388 16.39 -3.37 -1.08
N ARG A 389 17.39 -2.91 -0.33
CA ARG A 389 17.66 -3.37 1.03
C ARG A 389 16.53 -3.02 1.99
N ARG A 390 16.05 -1.78 1.96
CA ARG A 390 14.91 -1.33 2.78
C ARG A 390 13.66 -2.18 2.53
N ALA A 391 13.35 -2.46 1.26
CA ALA A 391 12.22 -3.32 0.90
C ALA A 391 12.41 -4.75 1.40
N ALA A 392 13.62 -5.30 1.28
CA ALA A 392 13.95 -6.63 1.78
C ALA A 392 13.80 -6.71 3.31
N ASP A 393 14.29 -5.72 4.04
CA ASP A 393 14.18 -5.68 5.50
C ASP A 393 12.71 -5.63 5.94
N LEU A 394 11.85 -4.84 5.28
CA LEU A 394 10.41 -4.81 5.55
C LEU A 394 9.71 -6.13 5.21
N LEU A 395 10.08 -6.78 4.09
CA LEU A 395 9.53 -8.09 3.74
C LEU A 395 9.91 -9.17 4.75
N VAL A 396 11.16 -9.17 5.23
CA VAL A 396 11.63 -10.11 6.26
C VAL A 396 10.94 -9.84 7.60
N GLU A 397 10.84 -8.58 8.01
CA GLU A 397 10.23 -8.19 9.27
C GLU A 397 8.76 -8.62 9.36
N HIS A 398 8.00 -8.41 8.27
CA HIS A 398 6.54 -8.60 8.28
C HIS A 398 6.08 -9.89 7.60
N GLY A 399 6.85 -10.42 6.66
CA GLY A 399 6.52 -11.62 5.91
C GLY A 399 7.38 -12.83 6.28
N GLY A 400 8.35 -12.68 7.17
CA GLY A 400 9.30 -13.73 7.49
C GLY A 400 10.29 -14.01 6.35
N GLY A 401 10.95 -15.16 6.43
CA GLY A 401 12.01 -15.51 5.49
C GLY A 401 13.35 -14.88 5.85
N GLN A 402 14.27 -14.91 4.90
CA GLN A 402 15.61 -14.35 5.08
C GLN A 402 16.15 -13.81 3.76
N VAL A 403 16.87 -12.71 3.84
CA VAL A 403 17.69 -12.24 2.73
C VAL A 403 18.82 -13.26 2.55
N ARG A 404 18.91 -13.87 1.38
CA ARG A 404 20.11 -14.60 1.01
C ARG A 404 21.20 -13.57 0.71
N GLY A 405 22.38 -13.76 1.30
CA GLY A 405 23.46 -12.78 1.33
C GLY A 405 24.03 -12.33 -0.01
N ASP A 406 23.45 -12.79 -1.10
CA ASP A 406 23.95 -12.61 -2.44
C ASP A 406 23.10 -11.55 -3.16
N ILE A 407 23.62 -10.34 -3.23
CA ILE A 407 23.00 -9.22 -3.96
C ILE A 407 23.74 -9.07 -5.27
N THR A 408 23.01 -9.19 -6.37
CA THR A 408 23.53 -8.86 -7.69
C THR A 408 23.46 -7.36 -7.93
N VAL A 409 24.58 -6.77 -8.32
CA VAL A 409 24.66 -5.39 -8.80
C VAL A 409 25.30 -5.40 -10.19
N ALA A 410 24.48 -5.17 -11.22
CA ALA A 410 24.94 -5.07 -12.59
C ALA A 410 25.04 -3.59 -13.01
N GLY A 411 26.14 -3.22 -13.64
CA GLY A 411 26.40 -1.84 -14.06
C GLY A 411 26.95 -0.94 -12.94
N GLN A 412 26.86 0.37 -13.14
CA GLN A 412 27.35 1.39 -12.22
C GLN A 412 26.38 2.58 -12.19
N ALA A 413 26.20 3.17 -11.02
CA ALA A 413 25.51 4.45 -10.91
C ALA A 413 26.22 5.50 -11.79
N PRO A 414 25.49 6.31 -12.54
CA PRO A 414 26.08 7.43 -13.26
C PRO A 414 26.74 8.37 -12.27
N ALA A 415 27.91 8.91 -12.65
CA ALA A 415 28.69 9.85 -11.84
C ALA A 415 28.00 11.20 -11.71
#